data_2def85dc856516334e17ed260063c4ff
#
_entry.id   2def85dc856516334e17ed260063c4ff
#
_cell.length_a   1.000
_cell.length_b   1.000
_cell.length_c   1.000
_cell.angle_alpha   90.00
_cell.angle_beta   90.00
_cell.angle_gamma   90.00
#
_symmetry.space_group_name_H-M   'P 1'
#
loop_
_entity.id
_entity.type
_entity.pdbx_description
1 polymer ?
#
loop_
_entity_poly.entity_id
_entity_poly.type
_entity_poly.pdbx_seq_one_letter_code
_entity_poly.pdbx_strand_id
1 'polypeptide(L)'
;ISYEEAMFQNIIEVLILSVIQGVSEFLPVSSSAHLILVSSLYEFKSNSLLIDISLHLGSLLAIIYFFREELLDVKNNKRLLSLIVLGSIPLIIVGYILYSTNFIYALRDIKVIAWTTLVFAIVLYIADKNRFDKKISTNLNIQTIFFIGLFQVLSLVPGAVSYTHLTLPTT
;
A
#
# COMPACT_ATOMS: atom_id res chain seq x y z
N ILE A 1 28.25 -13.50 -17.72
CA ILE A 1 27.36 -14.13 -16.71
C ILE A 1 26.56 -15.19 -17.45
N SER A 2 26.59 -16.45 -16.97
CA SER A 2 25.79 -17.52 -17.56
C SER A 2 24.29 -17.27 -17.35
N TYR A 3 23.43 -17.90 -18.16
CA TYR A 3 21.98 -17.78 -18.01
C TYR A 3 21.51 -18.24 -16.60
N GLU A 4 22.14 -19.28 -16.09
CA GLU A 4 21.84 -19.81 -14.74
C GLU A 4 22.21 -18.83 -13.64
N GLU A 5 23.36 -18.16 -13.73
CA GLU A 5 23.78 -17.14 -12.75
C GLU A 5 22.84 -15.94 -12.78
N ALA A 6 22.42 -15.49 -13.96
CA ALA A 6 21.45 -14.38 -14.08
C ALA A 6 20.08 -14.74 -13.49
N MET A 7 19.61 -15.97 -13.71
CA MET A 7 18.36 -16.47 -13.15
C MET A 7 18.45 -16.56 -11.61
N PHE A 8 19.54 -17.09 -11.09
CA PHE A 8 19.75 -17.21 -9.65
C PHE A 8 19.81 -15.83 -8.97
N GLN A 9 20.49 -14.87 -9.60
CA GLN A 9 20.53 -13.48 -9.10
C GLN A 9 19.13 -12.86 -9.03
N ASN A 10 18.33 -13.01 -10.10
CA ASN A 10 16.96 -12.50 -10.12
C ASN A 10 16.08 -13.12 -9.01
N ILE A 11 16.24 -14.42 -8.72
CA ILE A 11 15.51 -15.09 -7.64
C ILE A 11 15.88 -14.50 -6.29
N ILE A 12 17.18 -14.28 -6.03
CA ILE A 12 17.63 -13.66 -4.76
C ILE A 12 17.08 -12.24 -4.61
N GLU A 13 17.13 -11.42 -5.67
CA GLU A 13 16.58 -10.07 -5.67
C GLU A 13 15.08 -10.08 -5.29
N VAL A 14 14.29 -10.93 -5.95
CA VAL A 14 12.86 -11.06 -5.68
C VAL A 14 12.59 -11.56 -4.25
N LEU A 15 13.39 -12.48 -3.73
CA LEU A 15 13.26 -12.94 -2.35
C LEU A 15 13.55 -11.81 -1.35
N ILE A 16 14.60 -11.02 -1.57
CA ILE A 16 14.90 -9.86 -0.72
C ILE A 16 13.72 -8.86 -0.75
N LEU A 17 13.24 -8.53 -1.94
CA LEU A 17 12.11 -7.62 -2.10
C LEU A 17 10.83 -8.17 -1.45
N SER A 18 10.61 -9.49 -1.49
CA SER A 18 9.46 -10.15 -0.86
C SER A 18 9.50 -10.01 0.68
N VAL A 19 10.69 -10.15 1.27
CA VAL A 19 10.86 -9.98 2.72
C VAL A 19 10.63 -8.50 3.10
N ILE A 20 11.19 -7.57 2.34
CA ILE A 20 11.00 -6.12 2.56
C ILE A 20 9.52 -5.77 2.44
N GLN A 21 8.82 -6.23 1.40
CA GLN A 21 7.39 -6.02 1.21
C GLN A 21 6.59 -6.59 2.38
N GLY A 22 6.83 -7.86 2.75
CA GLY A 22 6.10 -8.53 3.83
C GLY A 22 6.26 -7.86 5.19
N VAL A 23 7.42 -7.24 5.46
CA VAL A 23 7.66 -6.51 6.70
C VAL A 23 7.08 -5.09 6.62
N SER A 24 7.39 -4.35 5.55
CA SER A 24 7.03 -2.93 5.44
C SER A 24 5.53 -2.71 5.19
N GLU A 25 4.81 -3.67 4.61
CA GLU A 25 3.37 -3.56 4.35
C GLU A 25 2.56 -3.47 5.65
N PHE A 26 3.02 -4.13 6.71
CA PHE A 26 2.33 -4.15 8.01
C PHE A 26 2.88 -3.13 9.01
N LEU A 27 3.92 -2.39 8.64
CA LEU A 27 4.46 -1.29 9.42
C LEU A 27 3.90 0.05 8.92
N PRO A 28 3.87 1.09 9.76
CA PRO A 28 3.41 2.42 9.34
C PRO A 28 4.48 3.15 8.51
N VAL A 29 4.93 2.51 7.44
CA VAL A 29 5.93 3.01 6.49
C VAL A 29 5.47 2.73 5.06
N SER A 30 5.98 3.47 4.09
CA SER A 30 5.63 3.23 2.69
C SER A 30 6.40 2.04 2.13
N SER A 31 5.72 0.89 1.93
CA SER A 31 6.31 -0.32 1.35
C SER A 31 6.84 -0.08 -0.07
N SER A 32 6.07 0.59 -0.92
CA SER A 32 6.49 0.92 -2.29
C SER A 32 7.75 1.79 -2.34
N ALA A 33 7.90 2.76 -1.42
CA ALA A 33 9.11 3.55 -1.31
C ALA A 33 10.33 2.68 -0.95
N HIS A 34 10.17 1.75 -0.01
CA HIS A 34 11.25 0.83 0.38
C HIS A 34 11.68 -0.09 -0.76
N LEU A 35 10.71 -0.66 -1.50
CA LEU A 35 11.01 -1.50 -2.67
C LEU A 35 11.83 -0.72 -3.72
N ILE A 36 11.39 0.49 -4.06
CA ILE A 36 12.06 1.32 -5.06
C ILE A 36 13.45 1.74 -4.58
N LEU A 37 13.58 2.18 -3.33
CA LEU A 37 14.88 2.62 -2.79
C LEU A 37 15.89 1.47 -2.73
N VAL A 38 15.51 0.30 -2.23
CA VAL A 38 16.41 -0.86 -2.17
C VAL A 38 16.80 -1.30 -3.57
N SER A 39 15.84 -1.43 -4.49
CA SER A 39 16.13 -1.81 -5.88
C SER A 39 17.06 -0.82 -6.58
N SER A 40 16.95 0.48 -6.27
CA SER A 40 17.81 1.51 -6.84
C SER A 40 19.20 1.55 -6.21
N LEU A 41 19.30 1.36 -4.89
CA LEU A 41 20.58 1.37 -4.18
C LEU A 41 21.48 0.18 -4.54
N TYR A 42 20.89 -0.97 -4.74
CA TYR A 42 21.60 -2.21 -5.08
C TYR A 42 21.58 -2.53 -6.58
N GLU A 43 21.05 -1.61 -7.41
CA GLU A 43 20.96 -1.75 -8.87
C GLU A 43 20.32 -3.07 -9.30
N PHE A 44 19.22 -3.46 -8.62
CA PHE A 44 18.52 -4.70 -8.90
C PHE A 44 17.95 -4.70 -10.32
N LYS A 45 18.20 -5.76 -11.08
CA LYS A 45 17.62 -5.98 -12.42
C LYS A 45 16.12 -6.23 -12.34
N SER A 46 15.66 -6.74 -11.22
CA SER A 46 14.25 -6.99 -10.91
C SER A 46 13.47 -5.73 -10.51
N ASN A 47 14.02 -4.52 -10.70
CA ASN A 47 13.33 -3.27 -10.42
C ASN A 47 12.29 -2.97 -11.50
N SER A 48 11.07 -3.46 -11.32
CA SER A 48 9.97 -3.21 -12.24
C SER A 48 8.64 -3.02 -11.52
N LEU A 49 7.76 -2.21 -12.12
CA LEU A 49 6.40 -2.01 -11.60
C LEU A 49 5.63 -3.34 -11.50
N LEU A 50 5.86 -4.27 -12.43
CA LEU A 50 5.19 -5.57 -12.43
C LEU A 50 5.57 -6.40 -11.19
N ILE A 51 6.85 -6.40 -10.82
CA ILE A 51 7.33 -7.11 -9.62
C ILE A 51 6.72 -6.49 -8.37
N ASP A 52 6.72 -5.16 -8.25
CA ASP A 52 6.11 -4.48 -7.10
C ASP A 52 4.63 -4.83 -6.98
N ILE A 53 3.86 -4.79 -8.07
CA ILE A 53 2.45 -5.19 -8.08
C ILE A 53 2.29 -6.65 -7.65
N SER A 54 3.14 -7.55 -8.11
CA SER A 54 3.09 -8.97 -7.75
C SER A 54 3.36 -9.18 -6.26
N LEU A 55 4.30 -8.43 -5.68
CA LEU A 55 4.60 -8.47 -4.25
C LEU A 55 3.42 -7.96 -3.41
N HIS A 56 2.79 -6.85 -3.82
CA HIS A 56 1.58 -6.33 -3.16
C HIS A 56 0.41 -7.31 -3.28
N LEU A 57 0.27 -8.00 -4.42
CA LEU A 57 -0.73 -9.06 -4.57
C LEU A 57 -0.48 -10.21 -3.58
N GLY A 58 0.78 -10.58 -3.35
CA GLY A 58 1.14 -11.57 -2.33
C GLY A 58 0.71 -11.15 -0.92
N SER A 59 0.98 -9.91 -0.54
CA SER A 59 0.53 -9.34 0.74
C SER A 59 -1.00 -9.32 0.85
N LEU A 60 -1.70 -8.93 -0.24
CA LEU A 60 -3.16 -8.94 -0.29
C LEU A 60 -3.73 -10.34 -0.09
N LEU A 61 -3.16 -11.35 -0.74
CA LEU A 61 -3.59 -12.75 -0.56
C LEU A 61 -3.37 -13.24 0.88
N ALA A 62 -2.28 -12.82 1.52
CA ALA A 62 -2.03 -13.13 2.93
C ALA A 62 -3.11 -12.50 3.85
N ILE A 63 -3.49 -11.24 3.59
CA ILE A 63 -4.57 -10.55 4.34
C ILE A 63 -5.91 -11.25 4.10
N ILE A 64 -6.25 -11.58 2.85
CA ILE A 64 -7.48 -12.32 2.53
C ILE A 64 -7.51 -13.67 3.24
N TYR A 65 -6.40 -14.38 3.27
CA TYR A 65 -6.30 -15.67 3.97
C TYR A 65 -6.48 -15.50 5.48
N PHE A 66 -5.88 -14.46 6.07
CA PHE A 66 -6.00 -14.18 7.51
C PHE A 66 -7.43 -13.84 7.91
N PHE A 67 -8.10 -12.97 7.15
CA PHE A 67 -9.49 -12.55 7.39
C PHE A 67 -10.53 -13.36 6.63
N ARG A 68 -10.19 -14.59 6.20
CA ARG A 68 -11.07 -15.40 5.35
C ARG A 68 -12.45 -15.67 5.98
N GLU A 69 -12.50 -15.85 7.29
CA GLU A 69 -13.76 -16.16 7.99
C GLU A 69 -14.74 -14.99 7.90
N GLU A 70 -14.26 -13.76 8.13
CA GLU A 70 -15.06 -12.55 8.02
C GLU A 70 -15.43 -12.21 6.57
N LEU A 71 -14.47 -12.40 5.64
CA LEU A 71 -14.66 -12.08 4.22
C LEU A 71 -15.57 -13.09 3.53
N LEU A 72 -15.50 -14.37 3.89
CA LEU A 72 -16.33 -15.44 3.29
C LEU A 72 -17.73 -15.51 3.89
N ASP A 73 -17.93 -14.98 5.10
CA ASP A 73 -19.26 -14.88 5.69
C ASP A 73 -20.07 -13.71 5.06
N VAL A 74 -20.29 -13.84 3.76
CA VAL A 74 -21.02 -12.84 2.94
C VAL A 74 -22.42 -12.58 3.48
N LYS A 75 -23.06 -13.57 4.09
CA LYS A 75 -24.45 -13.43 4.58
C LYS A 75 -24.56 -12.45 5.73
N ASN A 76 -23.64 -12.52 6.69
CA ASN A 76 -23.64 -11.66 7.87
C ASN A 76 -22.89 -10.33 7.63
N ASN A 77 -21.92 -10.33 6.71
CA ASN A 77 -21.01 -9.19 6.47
C ASN A 77 -21.29 -8.42 5.17
N LYS A 78 -22.50 -8.56 4.57
CA LYS A 78 -22.85 -7.88 3.31
C LYS A 78 -22.56 -6.37 3.32
N ARG A 79 -22.87 -5.71 4.43
CA ARG A 79 -22.64 -4.27 4.57
C ARG A 79 -21.15 -3.96 4.56
N LEU A 80 -20.32 -4.71 5.30
CA LEU A 80 -18.88 -4.54 5.34
C LEU A 80 -18.27 -4.73 3.95
N LEU A 81 -18.62 -5.81 3.27
CA LEU A 81 -18.11 -6.11 1.92
C LEU A 81 -18.51 -5.03 0.91
N SER A 82 -19.77 -4.56 0.95
CA SER A 82 -20.20 -3.47 0.07
C SER A 82 -19.45 -2.16 0.34
N LEU A 83 -19.15 -1.85 1.59
CA LEU A 83 -18.38 -0.67 1.95
C LEU A 83 -16.92 -0.76 1.49
N ILE A 84 -16.29 -1.95 1.60
CA ILE A 84 -14.94 -2.20 1.07
C ILE A 84 -14.92 -1.96 -0.44
N VAL A 85 -15.87 -2.56 -1.18
CA VAL A 85 -15.96 -2.38 -2.64
C VAL A 85 -16.15 -0.91 -3.00
N LEU A 86 -17.11 -0.22 -2.37
CA LEU A 86 -17.37 1.20 -2.62
C LEU A 86 -16.16 2.08 -2.31
N GLY A 87 -15.48 1.82 -1.19
CA GLY A 87 -14.27 2.55 -0.79
C GLY A 87 -13.09 2.33 -1.73
N SER A 88 -13.04 1.19 -2.41
CA SER A 88 -11.96 0.88 -3.36
C SER A 88 -12.17 1.51 -4.74
N ILE A 89 -13.39 1.94 -5.09
CA ILE A 89 -13.69 2.49 -6.42
C ILE A 89 -12.81 3.71 -6.77
N PRO A 90 -12.65 4.74 -5.92
CA PRO A 90 -11.81 5.89 -6.26
C PRO A 90 -10.36 5.49 -6.54
N LEU A 91 -9.82 4.56 -5.73
CA LEU A 91 -8.46 4.05 -5.88
C LEU A 91 -8.28 3.33 -7.23
N ILE A 92 -9.23 2.48 -7.62
CA ILE A 92 -9.19 1.74 -8.89
C ILE A 92 -9.24 2.70 -10.07
N ILE A 93 -10.13 3.69 -10.04
CA ILE A 93 -10.27 4.66 -11.14
C ILE A 93 -8.98 5.46 -11.31
N VAL A 94 -8.46 6.04 -10.23
CA VAL A 94 -7.25 6.87 -10.30
C VAL A 94 -6.02 6.02 -10.63
N GLY A 95 -5.90 4.82 -10.06
CA GLY A 95 -4.83 3.89 -10.39
C GLY A 95 -4.81 3.51 -11.88
N TYR A 96 -5.98 3.26 -12.46
CA TYR A 96 -6.10 3.01 -13.89
C TYR A 96 -5.68 4.23 -14.75
N ILE A 97 -6.09 5.44 -14.36
CA ILE A 97 -5.69 6.68 -15.05
C ILE A 97 -4.17 6.87 -14.98
N LEU A 98 -3.57 6.72 -13.80
CA LEU A 98 -2.12 6.85 -13.63
C LEU A 98 -1.34 5.83 -14.45
N TYR A 99 -1.85 4.61 -14.53
CA TYR A 99 -1.24 3.55 -15.35
C TYR A 99 -1.39 3.84 -16.84
N SER A 100 -2.60 4.18 -17.32
CA SER A 100 -2.87 4.42 -18.74
C SER A 100 -2.16 5.66 -19.30
N THR A 101 -1.91 6.66 -18.45
CA THR A 101 -1.16 7.87 -18.82
C THR A 101 0.35 7.71 -18.65
N ASN A 102 0.84 6.57 -18.18
CA ASN A 102 2.23 6.34 -17.79
C ASN A 102 2.74 7.29 -16.68
N PHE A 103 1.87 8.08 -16.05
CA PHE A 103 2.26 9.01 -14.99
C PHE A 103 2.79 8.30 -13.74
N ILE A 104 2.40 7.05 -13.55
CA ILE A 104 2.88 6.21 -12.45
C ILE A 104 4.41 6.07 -12.45
N TYR A 105 5.06 6.09 -13.61
CA TYR A 105 6.52 6.01 -13.70
C TYR A 105 7.20 7.29 -13.22
N ALA A 106 6.58 8.45 -13.43
CA ALA A 106 7.09 9.72 -12.91
C ALA A 106 7.02 9.78 -11.36
N LEU A 107 6.01 9.14 -10.76
CA LEU A 107 5.89 9.05 -9.31
C LEU A 107 6.94 8.13 -8.67
N ARG A 108 7.58 7.26 -9.44
CA ARG A 108 8.63 6.34 -8.98
C ARG A 108 10.03 6.97 -8.97
N ASP A 109 10.16 8.24 -9.32
CA ASP A 109 11.42 8.97 -9.22
C ASP A 109 11.85 9.14 -7.76
N ILE A 110 13.12 8.88 -7.47
CA ILE A 110 13.68 8.94 -6.10
C ILE A 110 13.48 10.32 -5.46
N LYS A 111 13.56 11.39 -6.27
CA LYS A 111 13.34 12.76 -5.76
C LYS A 111 11.89 12.96 -5.35
N VAL A 112 10.94 12.42 -6.13
CA VAL A 112 9.52 12.47 -5.78
C VAL A 112 9.30 11.70 -4.48
N ILE A 113 9.85 10.50 -4.35
CA ILE A 113 9.75 9.68 -3.14
C ILE A 113 10.31 10.41 -1.92
N ALA A 114 11.47 11.05 -2.05
CA ALA A 114 12.08 11.79 -0.95
C ALA A 114 11.18 12.93 -0.46
N TRP A 115 10.62 13.73 -1.38
CA TRP A 115 9.72 14.83 -1.04
C TRP A 115 8.39 14.34 -0.47
N THR A 116 7.79 13.33 -1.08
CA THR A 116 6.51 12.79 -0.59
C THR A 116 6.68 12.17 0.80
N THR A 117 7.72 11.40 1.02
CA THR A 117 8.02 10.83 2.35
C THR A 117 8.20 11.92 3.40
N LEU A 118 8.95 12.98 3.10
CA LEU A 118 9.14 14.11 4.00
C LEU A 118 7.81 14.79 4.36
N VAL A 119 7.01 15.12 3.34
CA VAL A 119 5.71 15.79 3.54
C VAL A 119 4.77 14.92 4.35
N PHE A 120 4.64 13.64 4.00
CA PHE A 120 3.76 12.72 4.74
C PHE A 120 4.25 12.43 6.15
N ALA A 121 5.58 12.38 6.39
CA ALA A 121 6.13 12.26 7.73
C ALA A 121 5.77 13.47 8.62
N ILE A 122 5.80 14.69 8.07
CA ILE A 122 5.39 15.90 8.79
C ILE A 122 3.88 15.87 9.08
N VAL A 123 3.06 15.52 8.07
CA VAL A 123 1.60 15.39 8.25
C VAL A 123 1.29 14.36 9.32
N LEU A 124 1.99 13.24 9.30
CA LEU A 124 1.87 12.17 10.25
C LEU A 124 2.19 12.63 11.67
N TYR A 125 3.31 13.32 11.85
CA TYR A 125 3.73 13.87 13.14
C TYR A 125 2.69 14.87 13.70
N ILE A 126 2.14 15.76 12.83
CA ILE A 126 1.10 16.71 13.25
C ILE A 126 -0.19 15.98 13.63
N ALA A 127 -0.58 14.96 12.87
CA ALA A 127 -1.79 14.18 13.14
C ALA A 127 -1.67 13.40 14.46
N ASP A 128 -0.52 12.80 14.74
CA ASP A 128 -0.27 12.06 15.99
C ASP A 128 -0.26 12.98 17.22
N LYS A 129 0.32 14.17 17.09
CA LYS A 129 0.33 15.19 18.15
C LYS A 129 -1.07 15.71 18.49
N ASN A 130 -1.94 15.80 17.49
CA ASN A 130 -3.32 16.28 17.63
C ASN A 130 -4.29 15.10 17.74
N ARG A 131 -4.01 14.14 18.63
CA ARG A 131 -4.88 12.97 18.84
C ARG A 131 -6.34 13.41 19.00
N PHE A 132 -7.09 13.26 17.93
CA PHE A 132 -8.55 13.35 18.01
C PHE A 132 -9.05 11.99 18.52
N ASP A 133 -9.34 11.91 19.82
CA ASP A 133 -10.01 10.76 20.47
C ASP A 133 -11.45 10.56 19.96
N LYS A 134 -11.69 10.84 18.71
CA LYS A 134 -12.94 10.48 18.06
C LYS A 134 -12.90 9.00 17.74
N LYS A 135 -13.46 8.17 18.65
CA LYS A 135 -13.88 6.81 18.28
C LYS A 135 -14.61 6.93 16.95
N ILE A 136 -14.03 6.34 15.91
CA ILE A 136 -14.74 6.18 14.64
C ILE A 136 -16.01 5.45 15.02
N SER A 137 -17.13 6.17 14.99
CA SER A 137 -18.40 5.61 15.41
C SER A 137 -18.66 4.37 14.54
N THR A 138 -19.14 3.30 15.18
CA THR A 138 -19.49 2.02 14.53
C THR A 138 -20.50 2.18 13.37
N ASN A 139 -21.04 3.37 13.15
CA ASN A 139 -21.90 3.73 12.05
C ASN A 139 -21.08 4.32 10.89
N LEU A 140 -20.35 3.47 10.17
CA LEU A 140 -19.74 3.85 8.89
C LEU A 140 -20.86 4.23 7.91
N ASN A 141 -20.95 5.52 7.59
CA ASN A 141 -21.86 6.06 6.58
C ASN A 141 -21.17 6.00 5.21
N ILE A 142 -21.94 5.91 4.14
CA ILE A 142 -21.46 5.89 2.75
C ILE A 142 -20.56 7.12 2.46
N GLN A 143 -20.91 8.29 2.98
CA GLN A 143 -20.10 9.49 2.85
C GLN A 143 -18.71 9.32 3.46
N THR A 144 -18.62 8.77 4.68
CA THR A 144 -17.36 8.50 5.36
C THR A 144 -16.48 7.52 4.56
N ILE A 145 -17.11 6.47 4.01
CA ILE A 145 -16.39 5.48 3.17
C ILE A 145 -15.88 6.12 1.89
N PHE A 146 -16.66 6.99 1.24
CA PHE A 146 -16.20 7.69 0.06
C PHE A 146 -15.00 8.59 0.34
N PHE A 147 -15.01 9.33 1.46
CA PHE A 147 -13.86 10.12 1.89
C PHE A 147 -12.64 9.25 2.21
N ILE A 148 -12.82 8.13 2.91
CA ILE A 148 -11.72 7.17 3.16
C ILE A 148 -11.15 6.68 1.83
N GLY A 149 -12.01 6.28 0.87
CA GLY A 149 -11.59 5.85 -0.46
C GLY A 149 -10.83 6.93 -1.24
N LEU A 150 -11.27 8.20 -1.11
CA LEU A 150 -10.58 9.32 -1.74
C LEU A 150 -9.19 9.54 -1.11
N PHE A 151 -9.06 9.46 0.22
CA PHE A 151 -7.76 9.54 0.88
C PHE A 151 -6.86 8.34 0.56
N GLN A 152 -7.42 7.16 0.32
CA GLN A 152 -6.65 5.99 -0.13
C GLN A 152 -5.95 6.22 -1.48
N VAL A 153 -6.47 7.11 -2.33
CA VAL A 153 -5.81 7.49 -3.59
C VAL A 153 -4.39 8.03 -3.35
N LEU A 154 -4.16 8.69 -2.22
CA LEU A 154 -2.82 9.17 -1.85
C LEU A 154 -1.82 8.03 -1.67
N SER A 155 -2.27 6.82 -1.37
CA SER A 155 -1.39 5.65 -1.23
C SER A 155 -0.77 5.19 -2.56
N LEU A 156 -1.31 5.66 -3.71
CA LEU A 156 -0.70 5.42 -5.03
C LEU A 156 0.61 6.19 -5.23
N VAL A 157 0.85 7.21 -4.40
CA VAL A 157 2.09 7.99 -4.45
C VAL A 157 3.11 7.32 -3.53
N PRO A 158 4.25 6.81 -4.07
CA PRO A 158 5.30 6.22 -3.25
C PRO A 158 5.81 7.22 -2.20
N GLY A 159 6.00 6.77 -0.96
CA GLY A 159 6.34 7.65 0.17
C GLY A 159 5.14 8.13 0.98
N ALA A 160 3.91 8.04 0.45
CA ALA A 160 2.72 8.25 1.24
C ALA A 160 2.50 7.09 2.22
N VAL A 161 2.16 7.42 3.47
CA VAL A 161 1.86 6.43 4.51
C VAL A 161 0.37 6.44 4.79
N SER A 162 -0.27 5.28 4.70
CA SER A 162 -1.67 5.12 5.09
C SER A 162 -1.79 4.90 6.60
N TYR A 163 -2.51 5.79 7.29
CA TYR A 163 -2.59 5.83 8.75
C TYR A 163 -3.59 4.85 9.38
N THR A 164 -4.23 4.01 8.61
CA THR A 164 -5.34 3.17 9.10
C THR A 164 -4.93 2.12 10.13
N HIS A 165 -3.64 1.84 10.28
CA HIS A 165 -3.16 0.77 11.19
C HIS A 165 -2.92 1.21 12.64
N LEU A 166 -2.82 2.52 12.91
CA LEU A 166 -2.50 3.02 14.25
C LEU A 166 -3.72 3.32 15.14
N THR A 167 -4.92 3.11 14.63
CA THR A 167 -6.16 3.37 15.39
C THR A 167 -6.87 2.11 15.86
N LEU A 168 -6.23 0.93 15.76
CA LEU A 168 -6.76 -0.25 16.43
C LEU A 168 -6.56 -0.07 17.95
N PRO A 169 -7.65 -0.03 18.75
CA PRO A 169 -7.50 0.00 20.19
C PRO A 169 -6.83 -1.31 20.61
N THR A 170 -5.65 -1.21 21.17
CA THR A 170 -5.12 -2.30 22.00
C THR A 170 -6.05 -2.38 23.21
N THR A 171 -6.95 -3.34 23.18
CA THR A 171 -7.75 -3.76 24.33
C THR A 171 -6.86 -4.41 25.37
#